data_84f8e28114e90c603c05afe91799d6d7
#
_entry.id   84f8e28114e90c603c05afe91799d6d7
#
_cell.length_a   1.000
_cell.length_b   1.000
_cell.length_c   1.000
_cell.angle_alpha   90.00
_cell.angle_beta   90.00
_cell.angle_gamma   90.00
#
_symmetry.space_group_name_H-M   'P 1'
#
loop_
_entity.id
_entity.type
_entity.pdbx_description
1 polymer ?
#
loop_
_entity_poly.entity_id
_entity_poly.type
_entity_poly.pdbx_seq_one_letter_code
_entity_poly.pdbx_strand_id
1 'polypeptide(L)'
;MPSADLSFSFSNDSLDQIVCDVIIAGVFQNGETWESSGLMEELDRLASCANVMKEEKFDASRDKTILIRTAQTSLRSKRLIIAGLGKKEKITTRNLSRALKPAIDQALGFDAVGSIAICLSEMPPAVDSILSAVDMSHDVCYASRESKKPPKSCNQIILMSRYGLSGTEGHLKAAVTIARARSSAKDLTNMPPNIKRTTTLVEKAKSLSSIPNVTVDIVEDRAWIEKEMPCFFTVARGSLATDPPKFIRAHYTPGGAKKKIAIVGKSVIFDTGGY
;
A
#
# COMPACT_ATOMS: atom_id res chain seq x y z
N MET A 1 6.86 -7.94 4.73
CA MET A 1 5.76 -8.24 3.78
C MET A 1 4.50 -7.69 4.43
N PRO A 2 3.59 -7.00 3.71
CA PRO A 2 2.23 -7.04 4.15
C PRO A 2 1.98 -8.50 4.42
N SER A 3 1.40 -8.83 5.58
CA SER A 3 1.24 -10.23 5.95
C SER A 3 0.68 -10.95 4.73
N ALA A 4 1.18 -12.11 4.38
CA ALA A 4 0.66 -12.91 3.26
C ALA A 4 -0.86 -13.10 3.35
N ASP A 5 -1.43 -12.74 4.47
CA ASP A 5 -2.81 -12.91 4.91
C ASP A 5 -3.68 -11.66 4.79
N LEU A 6 -3.17 -10.49 4.34
CA LEU A 6 -4.01 -9.31 4.15
C LEU A 6 -5.00 -9.53 3.02
N SER A 7 -6.28 -9.62 3.36
CA SER A 7 -7.38 -9.79 2.43
C SER A 7 -8.05 -8.45 2.13
N PHE A 8 -8.60 -8.35 0.92
CA PHE A 8 -9.39 -7.20 0.48
C PHE A 8 -10.76 -7.70 0.02
N SER A 9 -11.79 -7.02 0.46
CA SER A 9 -13.16 -7.32 0.06
C SER A 9 -13.94 -6.04 -0.20
N PHE A 10 -15.04 -6.18 -0.93
CA PHE A 10 -16.02 -5.11 -1.10
C PHE A 10 -17.24 -5.41 -0.24
N SER A 11 -17.90 -4.36 0.25
CA SER A 11 -19.22 -4.45 0.86
C SER A 11 -20.10 -3.32 0.41
N ASN A 12 -21.38 -3.64 0.17
CA ASN A 12 -22.47 -2.71 -0.07
C ASN A 12 -23.35 -2.53 1.18
N ASP A 13 -22.95 -3.11 2.30
CA ASP A 13 -23.70 -3.01 3.54
C ASP A 13 -23.76 -1.54 4.01
N SER A 14 -24.79 -1.22 4.78
CA SER A 14 -24.87 0.06 5.48
C SER A 14 -23.84 0.13 6.61
N LEU A 15 -23.49 1.33 7.05
CA LEU A 15 -22.47 1.54 8.07
C LEU A 15 -22.80 0.88 9.42
N ASP A 16 -24.08 0.75 9.74
CA ASP A 16 -24.56 0.09 10.97
C ASP A 16 -24.54 -1.43 10.88
N GLN A 17 -24.44 -2.00 9.68
CA GLN A 17 -24.37 -3.46 9.47
C GLN A 17 -22.93 -3.96 9.39
N ILE A 18 -21.98 -3.11 9.00
CA ILE A 18 -20.59 -3.54 8.83
C ILE A 18 -19.93 -3.89 10.17
N VAL A 19 -19.37 -5.09 10.24
CA VAL A 19 -18.64 -5.56 11.44
C VAL A 19 -17.15 -5.43 11.16
N CYS A 20 -16.49 -4.48 11.83
CA CYS A 20 -15.06 -4.28 11.73
C CYS A 20 -14.52 -3.59 13.00
N ASP A 21 -13.21 -3.55 13.16
CA ASP A 21 -12.60 -2.87 14.32
C ASP A 21 -12.56 -1.36 14.15
N VAL A 22 -12.33 -0.87 12.92
CA VAL A 22 -12.23 0.55 12.61
C VAL A 22 -12.96 0.85 11.31
N ILE A 23 -13.81 1.88 11.30
CA ILE A 23 -14.32 2.49 10.07
C ILE A 23 -13.50 3.74 9.79
N ILE A 24 -13.06 3.92 8.55
CA ILE A 24 -12.47 5.15 8.04
C ILE A 24 -13.46 5.76 7.05
N ALA A 25 -13.93 6.98 7.34
CA ALA A 25 -14.84 7.74 6.48
C ALA A 25 -14.12 8.94 5.89
N GLY A 26 -14.02 9.02 4.57
CA GLY A 26 -13.43 10.15 3.88
C GLY A 26 -14.44 11.24 3.58
N VAL A 27 -14.10 12.49 3.92
CA VAL A 27 -14.99 13.65 3.79
C VAL A 27 -14.26 14.80 3.09
N PHE A 28 -14.95 15.43 2.12
CA PHE A 28 -14.38 16.57 1.39
C PHE A 28 -14.52 17.88 2.15
N GLN A 29 -13.56 18.77 1.90
CA GLN A 29 -13.57 20.15 2.41
C GLN A 29 -14.49 21.04 1.58
N ASN A 30 -15.26 21.89 2.26
CA ASN A 30 -16.06 22.95 1.67
C ASN A 30 -15.81 24.26 2.43
N GLY A 31 -15.00 25.16 1.87
CA GLY A 31 -14.58 26.39 2.54
C GLY A 31 -13.79 26.10 3.83
N GLU A 32 -14.28 26.57 4.95
CA GLU A 32 -13.71 26.36 6.30
C GLU A 32 -14.40 25.22 7.05
N THR A 33 -15.22 24.42 6.37
CA THR A 33 -15.95 23.30 6.93
C THR A 33 -15.86 22.09 6.01
N TRP A 34 -16.75 21.11 6.17
CA TRP A 34 -16.85 19.91 5.34
C TRP A 34 -18.07 19.94 4.43
N GLU A 35 -17.98 19.17 3.34
CA GLU A 35 -19.10 18.99 2.41
C GLU A 35 -20.19 18.12 3.05
N SER A 36 -21.44 18.58 3.00
CA SER A 36 -22.58 17.75 3.35
C SER A 36 -22.78 16.69 2.27
N SER A 37 -22.83 15.43 2.65
CA SER A 37 -23.03 14.31 1.75
C SER A 37 -23.90 13.26 2.42
N GLY A 38 -24.51 12.37 1.62
CA GLY A 38 -25.29 11.28 2.18
C GLY A 38 -24.51 10.37 3.15
N LEU A 39 -23.18 10.26 2.98
CA LEU A 39 -22.33 9.59 3.95
C LEU A 39 -22.29 10.35 5.27
N MET A 40 -22.12 11.68 5.24
CA MET A 40 -22.09 12.50 6.45
C MET A 40 -23.43 12.51 7.19
N GLU A 41 -24.54 12.56 6.47
CA GLU A 41 -25.89 12.48 7.05
C GLU A 41 -26.08 11.14 7.78
N GLU A 42 -25.63 10.04 7.17
CA GLU A 42 -25.70 8.72 7.82
C GLU A 42 -24.79 8.62 9.03
N LEU A 43 -23.55 9.10 8.95
CA LEU A 43 -22.61 9.11 10.07
C LEU A 43 -23.11 9.98 11.22
N ASP A 44 -23.72 11.11 10.92
CA ASP A 44 -24.28 11.98 11.95
C ASP A 44 -25.48 11.33 12.64
N ARG A 45 -26.36 10.71 11.87
CA ARG A 45 -27.48 9.92 12.42
C ARG A 45 -27.03 8.75 13.31
N LEU A 46 -25.95 8.06 12.92
CA LEU A 46 -25.46 6.86 13.63
C LEU A 46 -24.53 7.17 14.80
N ALA A 47 -23.77 8.25 14.74
CA ALA A 47 -22.70 8.54 15.68
C ALA A 47 -22.55 10.02 16.08
N SER A 48 -23.50 10.89 15.73
CA SER A 48 -23.50 12.34 16.05
C SER A 48 -22.17 13.04 15.70
N CYS A 49 -21.62 12.69 14.55
CA CYS A 49 -20.28 13.10 14.14
C CYS A 49 -20.15 14.60 13.92
N ALA A 50 -21.22 15.27 13.43
CA ALA A 50 -21.18 16.69 13.12
C ALA A 50 -20.89 17.57 14.36
N ASN A 51 -21.40 17.19 15.53
CA ASN A 51 -21.12 17.92 16.77
C ASN A 51 -19.63 17.81 17.14
N VAL A 52 -19.08 16.59 17.12
CA VAL A 52 -17.65 16.38 17.42
C VAL A 52 -16.77 17.13 16.42
N MET A 53 -17.10 17.08 15.13
CA MET A 53 -16.36 17.81 14.09
C MET A 53 -16.38 19.32 14.28
N LYS A 54 -17.51 19.89 14.74
CA LYS A 54 -17.62 21.32 15.07
C LYS A 54 -16.79 21.70 16.29
N GLU A 55 -16.87 20.93 17.37
CA GLU A 55 -16.10 21.15 18.61
C GLU A 55 -14.61 21.11 18.34
N GLU A 56 -14.13 20.14 17.54
CA GLU A 56 -12.73 19.96 17.16
C GLU A 56 -12.30 20.91 16.01
N LYS A 57 -13.17 21.80 15.54
CA LYS A 57 -12.91 22.73 14.42
C LYS A 57 -12.34 22.03 13.19
N PHE A 58 -12.91 20.88 12.87
CA PHE A 58 -12.48 20.09 11.73
C PHE A 58 -13.03 20.70 10.44
N ASP A 59 -12.14 21.00 9.50
CA ASP A 59 -12.47 21.62 8.21
C ASP A 59 -12.34 20.66 7.03
N ALA A 60 -12.13 19.36 7.30
CA ALA A 60 -11.89 18.33 6.29
C ALA A 60 -10.70 18.61 5.35
N SER A 61 -9.79 19.52 5.74
CA SER A 61 -8.55 19.71 5.01
C SER A 61 -7.72 18.41 5.02
N ARG A 62 -6.94 18.22 3.96
CA ARG A 62 -6.09 17.04 3.83
C ARG A 62 -5.13 16.93 5.03
N ASP A 63 -4.83 15.68 5.38
CA ASP A 63 -3.96 15.28 6.50
C ASP A 63 -4.57 15.46 7.90
N LYS A 64 -5.83 15.94 8.01
CA LYS A 64 -6.55 15.99 9.27
C LYS A 64 -7.41 14.74 9.47
N THR A 65 -7.45 14.24 10.70
CA THR A 65 -8.30 13.13 11.11
C THR A 65 -8.99 13.43 12.44
N ILE A 66 -10.19 12.90 12.62
CA ILE A 66 -10.88 12.87 13.92
C ILE A 66 -11.19 11.42 14.28
N LEU A 67 -10.87 11.05 15.51
CA LEU A 67 -11.23 9.76 16.08
C LEU A 67 -12.50 9.88 16.93
N ILE A 68 -13.50 9.08 16.61
CA ILE A 68 -14.73 8.95 17.38
C ILE A 68 -14.81 7.55 17.95
N ARG A 69 -15.00 7.43 19.26
CA ARG A 69 -15.27 6.16 19.93
C ARG A 69 -16.75 5.81 19.79
N THR A 70 -17.04 4.60 19.34
CA THR A 70 -18.37 4.20 18.91
C THR A 70 -19.17 3.43 19.95
N ALA A 71 -18.66 3.28 21.18
CA ALA A 71 -19.29 2.48 22.24
C ALA A 71 -20.73 2.88 22.59
N GLN A 72 -21.11 4.15 22.32
CA GLN A 72 -22.45 4.67 22.58
C GLN A 72 -23.18 5.05 21.28
N THR A 73 -22.80 4.47 20.16
CA THR A 73 -23.38 4.73 18.85
C THR A 73 -24.07 3.48 18.29
N SER A 74 -24.79 3.64 17.19
CA SER A 74 -25.38 2.51 16.47
C SER A 74 -24.40 1.75 15.57
N LEU A 75 -23.14 2.16 15.52
CA LEU A 75 -22.10 1.50 14.73
C LEU A 75 -21.61 0.23 15.44
N ARG A 76 -21.39 -0.83 14.67
CA ARG A 76 -20.84 -2.09 15.19
C ARG A 76 -19.30 -2.09 15.27
N SER A 77 -18.65 -1.10 14.67
CA SER A 77 -17.21 -0.92 14.80
C SER A 77 -16.86 -0.34 16.17
N LYS A 78 -15.64 -0.61 16.64
CA LYS A 78 -15.15 -0.05 17.92
C LYS A 78 -14.74 1.41 17.81
N ARG A 79 -14.39 1.85 16.59
CA ARG A 79 -13.86 3.19 16.32
C ARG A 79 -14.27 3.67 14.94
N LEU A 80 -14.48 4.97 14.83
CA LEU A 80 -14.68 5.66 13.57
C LEU A 80 -13.59 6.73 13.45
N ILE A 81 -12.89 6.76 12.34
CA ILE A 81 -11.94 7.82 11.98
C ILE A 81 -12.53 8.57 10.79
N ILE A 82 -12.72 9.87 10.94
CA ILE A 82 -13.08 10.74 9.84
C ILE A 82 -11.79 11.33 9.27
N ALA A 83 -11.57 11.14 7.97
CA ALA A 83 -10.40 11.62 7.25
C ALA A 83 -10.76 12.78 6.33
N GLY A 84 -10.05 13.89 6.45
CA GLY A 84 -10.16 15.02 5.54
C GLY A 84 -9.50 14.70 4.20
N LEU A 85 -10.29 14.77 3.12
CA LEU A 85 -9.83 14.52 1.76
C LEU A 85 -9.34 15.80 1.04
N GLY A 86 -9.57 16.98 1.66
CA GLY A 86 -9.33 18.28 1.03
C GLY A 86 -10.40 18.62 0.00
N LYS A 87 -10.10 19.57 -0.87
CA LYS A 87 -11.05 20.06 -1.89
C LYS A 87 -11.30 19.03 -2.98
N LYS A 88 -12.57 18.80 -3.33
CA LYS A 88 -13.01 17.79 -4.31
C LYS A 88 -12.41 18.02 -5.70
N GLU A 89 -12.30 19.27 -6.13
CA GLU A 89 -11.76 19.64 -7.45
C GLU A 89 -10.25 19.35 -7.59
N LYS A 90 -9.55 19.18 -6.46
CA LYS A 90 -8.11 18.89 -6.43
C LYS A 90 -7.80 17.41 -6.23
N ILE A 91 -8.83 16.55 -6.25
CA ILE A 91 -8.61 15.14 -6.01
C ILE A 91 -7.94 14.46 -7.21
N THR A 92 -6.88 13.75 -6.92
CA THR A 92 -6.18 12.83 -7.83
C THR A 92 -5.91 11.55 -7.06
N THR A 93 -5.60 10.44 -7.74
CA THR A 93 -5.21 9.19 -7.09
C THR A 93 -4.11 9.39 -6.04
N ARG A 94 -3.11 10.20 -6.39
CA ARG A 94 -1.99 10.52 -5.49
C ARG A 94 -2.43 11.33 -4.26
N ASN A 95 -3.29 12.32 -4.46
CA ASN A 95 -3.78 13.18 -3.37
C ASN A 95 -4.69 12.40 -2.42
N LEU A 96 -5.54 11.53 -2.95
CA LEU A 96 -6.41 10.66 -2.17
C LEU A 96 -5.59 9.67 -1.33
N SER A 97 -4.56 9.03 -1.92
CA SER A 97 -3.66 8.15 -1.17
C SER A 97 -3.02 8.85 0.01
N ARG A 98 -2.56 10.11 -0.19
CA ARG A 98 -1.95 10.91 0.87
C ARG A 98 -2.95 11.31 1.95
N ALA A 99 -4.17 11.68 1.54
CA ALA A 99 -5.23 12.08 2.48
C ALA A 99 -5.69 10.91 3.37
N LEU A 100 -5.72 9.69 2.84
CA LEU A 100 -6.12 8.50 3.59
C LEU A 100 -5.02 7.95 4.51
N LYS A 101 -3.75 8.22 4.17
CA LYS A 101 -2.62 7.66 4.92
C LYS A 101 -2.65 7.95 6.42
N PRO A 102 -2.88 9.19 6.91
CA PRO A 102 -2.94 9.49 8.34
C PRO A 102 -4.00 8.68 9.07
N ALA A 103 -5.19 8.51 8.46
CA ALA A 103 -6.28 7.73 9.04
C ALA A 103 -5.92 6.24 9.13
N ILE A 104 -5.28 5.70 8.10
CA ILE A 104 -4.83 4.31 8.08
C ILE A 104 -3.69 4.09 9.09
N ASP A 105 -2.72 5.01 9.17
CA ASP A 105 -1.65 4.96 10.18
C ASP A 105 -2.22 5.01 11.59
N GLN A 106 -3.22 5.85 11.82
CA GLN A 106 -3.91 5.93 13.11
C GLN A 106 -4.67 4.63 13.43
N ALA A 107 -5.40 4.07 12.45
CA ALA A 107 -6.11 2.79 12.62
C ALA A 107 -5.15 1.65 12.94
N LEU A 108 -4.05 1.52 12.20
CA LEU A 108 -3.00 0.53 12.45
C LEU A 108 -2.25 0.78 13.76
N GLY A 109 -2.35 2.00 14.32
CA GLY A 109 -1.74 2.37 15.59
C GLY A 109 -2.43 1.77 16.81
N PHE A 110 -3.66 1.32 16.69
CA PHE A 110 -4.39 0.69 17.80
C PHE A 110 -3.95 -0.76 18.00
N ASP A 111 -4.11 -1.24 19.23
CA ASP A 111 -3.86 -2.63 19.55
C ASP A 111 -4.96 -3.53 18.97
N ALA A 112 -4.57 -4.69 18.44
CA ALA A 112 -5.45 -5.76 17.98
C ALA A 112 -6.49 -5.33 16.92
N VAL A 113 -6.06 -4.59 15.89
CA VAL A 113 -6.91 -4.29 14.74
C VAL A 113 -6.84 -5.43 13.74
N GLY A 114 -7.92 -6.19 13.63
CA GLY A 114 -8.06 -7.28 12.64
C GLY A 114 -8.62 -6.79 11.30
N SER A 115 -9.53 -5.80 11.33
CA SER A 115 -10.25 -5.35 10.15
C SER A 115 -10.48 -3.84 10.12
N ILE A 116 -10.34 -3.25 8.93
CA ILE A 116 -10.59 -1.82 8.66
C ILE A 116 -11.57 -1.71 7.50
N ALA A 117 -12.69 -1.02 7.70
CA ALA A 117 -13.60 -0.64 6.62
C ALA A 117 -13.30 0.78 6.16
N ILE A 118 -13.21 1.01 4.85
CA ILE A 118 -12.96 2.33 4.28
C ILE A 118 -14.14 2.72 3.41
N CYS A 119 -14.79 3.82 3.78
CA CYS A 119 -15.92 4.39 3.08
C CYS A 119 -15.58 5.80 2.57
N LEU A 120 -15.70 6.00 1.26
CA LEU A 120 -15.50 7.30 0.63
C LEU A 120 -16.84 7.79 0.10
N SER A 121 -17.21 9.03 0.45
CA SER A 121 -18.44 9.65 -0.08
C SER A 121 -18.31 9.89 -1.58
N GLU A 122 -19.36 9.59 -2.33
CA GLU A 122 -19.62 10.04 -3.71
C GLU A 122 -18.57 9.69 -4.77
N MET A 123 -17.56 8.91 -4.45
CA MET A 123 -16.61 8.42 -5.46
C MET A 123 -16.72 6.91 -5.58
N PRO A 124 -16.68 6.35 -6.80
CA PRO A 124 -16.35 4.95 -6.94
C PRO A 124 -15.04 4.73 -6.19
N PRO A 125 -14.90 3.65 -5.43
CA PRO A 125 -13.72 3.43 -4.63
C PRO A 125 -12.50 3.55 -5.52
N ALA A 126 -11.68 4.57 -5.28
CA ALA A 126 -10.38 4.69 -5.92
C ALA A 126 -9.46 3.63 -5.31
N VAL A 127 -9.72 2.38 -5.70
CA VAL A 127 -9.08 1.19 -5.14
C VAL A 127 -7.56 1.34 -5.12
N ASP A 128 -7.00 1.84 -6.21
CA ASP A 128 -5.55 2.09 -6.32
C ASP A 128 -5.05 3.08 -5.27
N SER A 129 -5.85 4.10 -4.95
CA SER A 129 -5.49 5.11 -3.95
C SER A 129 -5.51 4.55 -2.55
N ILE A 130 -6.53 3.75 -2.23
CA ILE A 130 -6.65 3.10 -0.92
C ILE A 130 -5.52 2.10 -0.73
N LEU A 131 -5.26 1.27 -1.72
CA LEU A 131 -4.17 0.29 -1.67
C LEU A 131 -2.80 0.97 -1.59
N SER A 132 -2.61 2.09 -2.29
CA SER A 132 -1.39 2.90 -2.14
C SER A 132 -1.23 3.48 -0.75
N ALA A 133 -2.32 3.93 -0.11
CA ALA A 133 -2.27 4.44 1.26
C ALA A 133 -1.95 3.32 2.26
N VAL A 134 -2.56 2.16 2.11
CA VAL A 134 -2.26 0.96 2.91
C VAL A 134 -0.81 0.55 2.75
N ASP A 135 -0.31 0.47 1.51
CA ASP A 135 1.07 0.11 1.21
C ASP A 135 2.08 1.11 1.81
N MET A 136 1.78 2.43 1.79
CA MET A 136 2.62 3.45 2.43
C MET A 136 2.61 3.37 3.96
N SER A 137 1.58 2.78 4.56
CA SER A 137 1.41 2.70 6.01
C SER A 137 2.01 1.43 6.61
N HIS A 138 2.30 0.41 5.81
CA HIS A 138 2.96 -0.79 6.28
C HIS A 138 4.43 -0.51 6.61
N ASP A 139 4.79 -0.74 7.86
CA ASP A 139 6.18 -0.75 8.29
C ASP A 139 6.90 -1.97 7.70
N VAL A 140 8.03 -1.70 7.09
CA VAL A 140 8.94 -2.75 6.64
C VAL A 140 9.68 -3.29 7.86
N CYS A 141 9.30 -4.48 8.30
CA CYS A 141 9.97 -5.16 9.40
C CYS A 141 11.03 -6.12 8.86
N TYR A 142 12.30 -5.84 9.13
CA TYR A 142 13.38 -6.78 8.85
C TYR A 142 13.59 -7.73 10.02
N ALA A 143 13.89 -8.99 9.72
CA ALA A 143 14.24 -9.99 10.73
C ALA A 143 15.43 -9.58 11.63
N SER A 144 16.28 -8.67 11.13
CA SER A 144 17.42 -8.12 11.87
C SER A 144 17.06 -6.93 12.78
N ARG A 145 15.85 -6.37 12.67
CA ARG A 145 15.41 -5.31 13.57
C ARG A 145 14.95 -5.96 14.86
N GLU A 146 15.69 -5.76 15.93
CA GLU A 146 15.28 -6.07 17.29
C GLU A 146 14.12 -5.15 17.73
N SER A 147 13.04 -5.18 17.00
CA SER A 147 11.82 -4.48 17.41
C SER A 147 11.08 -5.36 18.40
N LYS A 148 11.00 -4.91 19.64
CA LYS A 148 10.18 -5.56 20.68
C LYS A 148 8.68 -5.50 20.40
N LYS A 149 8.25 -4.74 19.38
CA LYS A 149 6.83 -4.61 18.98
C LYS A 149 6.62 -5.30 17.63
N PRO A 150 5.61 -6.17 17.52
CA PRO A 150 5.23 -6.72 16.22
C PRO A 150 4.88 -5.59 15.25
N PRO A 151 5.09 -5.79 13.94
CA PRO A 151 4.68 -4.81 12.95
C PRO A 151 3.17 -4.57 13.08
N LYS A 152 2.78 -3.30 12.94
CA LYS A 152 1.37 -2.93 12.89
C LYS A 152 0.77 -3.51 11.61
N SER A 153 -0.25 -4.35 11.75
CA SER A 153 -0.91 -4.99 10.63
C SER A 153 -2.38 -5.20 10.92
N CYS A 154 -3.20 -5.24 9.87
CA CYS A 154 -4.54 -5.77 9.91
C CYS A 154 -4.65 -6.95 8.95
N ASN A 155 -5.68 -7.77 9.12
CA ASN A 155 -5.89 -8.97 8.31
C ASN A 155 -6.86 -8.71 7.15
N GLN A 156 -7.71 -7.69 7.27
CA GLN A 156 -8.74 -7.40 6.30
C GLN A 156 -8.95 -5.90 6.08
N ILE A 157 -9.02 -5.50 4.82
CA ILE A 157 -9.51 -4.19 4.39
C ILE A 157 -10.82 -4.40 3.64
N ILE A 158 -11.88 -3.74 4.11
CA ILE A 158 -13.21 -3.78 3.53
C ILE A 158 -13.46 -2.45 2.82
N LEU A 159 -13.61 -2.47 1.50
CA LEU A 159 -13.92 -1.28 0.73
C LEU A 159 -15.44 -1.15 0.62
N MET A 160 -15.98 -0.07 1.16
CA MET A 160 -17.41 0.18 1.12
C MET A 160 -17.75 1.13 -0.03
N SER A 161 -18.78 0.79 -0.81
CA SER A 161 -19.29 1.64 -1.89
C SER A 161 -20.81 1.68 -1.86
N ARG A 162 -21.36 2.90 -1.94
CA ARG A 162 -22.79 3.13 -2.07
C ARG A 162 -23.30 3.07 -3.52
N TYR A 163 -22.39 3.08 -4.50
CA TYR A 163 -22.75 3.18 -5.93
C TYR A 163 -22.75 1.83 -6.66
N GLY A 164 -22.69 0.71 -5.91
CA GLY A 164 -22.53 -0.61 -6.50
C GLY A 164 -21.09 -0.86 -6.96
N LEU A 165 -20.72 -2.10 -7.03
CA LEU A 165 -19.37 -2.57 -7.28
C LEU A 165 -19.27 -3.36 -8.57
N SER A 166 -20.33 -3.37 -9.38
CA SER A 166 -20.34 -4.11 -10.65
C SER A 166 -19.21 -3.61 -11.56
N GLY A 167 -18.35 -4.52 -11.98
CA GLY A 167 -17.19 -4.23 -12.82
C GLY A 167 -15.90 -3.80 -12.08
N THR A 168 -15.91 -3.62 -10.75
CA THR A 168 -14.71 -3.21 -10.00
C THR A 168 -13.85 -4.36 -9.49
N GLU A 169 -14.35 -5.60 -9.52
CA GLU A 169 -13.59 -6.79 -9.03
C GLU A 169 -12.28 -6.99 -9.79
N GLY A 170 -12.28 -6.81 -11.11
CA GLY A 170 -11.08 -6.87 -11.93
C GLY A 170 -10.06 -5.79 -11.55
N HIS A 171 -10.51 -4.57 -11.28
CA HIS A 171 -9.66 -3.48 -10.82
C HIS A 171 -9.08 -3.76 -9.44
N LEU A 172 -9.86 -4.28 -8.51
CA LEU A 172 -9.36 -4.67 -7.19
C LEU A 172 -8.26 -5.72 -7.30
N LYS A 173 -8.47 -6.78 -8.08
CA LYS A 173 -7.48 -7.83 -8.28
C LYS A 173 -6.17 -7.28 -8.88
N ALA A 174 -6.27 -6.42 -9.88
CA ALA A 174 -5.11 -5.76 -10.49
C ALA A 174 -4.38 -4.86 -9.48
N ALA A 175 -5.12 -4.03 -8.75
CA ALA A 175 -4.58 -3.11 -7.77
C ALA A 175 -3.90 -3.84 -6.60
N VAL A 176 -4.49 -4.93 -6.09
CA VAL A 176 -3.87 -5.79 -5.06
C VAL A 176 -2.57 -6.40 -5.56
N THR A 177 -2.55 -6.87 -6.82
CA THR A 177 -1.34 -7.43 -7.44
C THR A 177 -0.23 -6.38 -7.53
N ILE A 178 -0.56 -5.16 -7.98
CA ILE A 178 0.38 -4.04 -8.07
C ILE A 178 0.88 -3.64 -6.67
N ALA A 179 0.00 -3.54 -5.67
CA ALA A 179 0.37 -3.20 -4.30
C ALA A 179 1.35 -4.22 -3.71
N ARG A 180 1.10 -5.53 -3.91
CA ARG A 180 2.02 -6.61 -3.48
C ARG A 180 3.38 -6.53 -4.18
N ALA A 181 3.41 -6.26 -5.47
CA ALA A 181 4.65 -6.10 -6.22
C ALA A 181 5.46 -4.89 -5.72
N ARG A 182 4.79 -3.76 -5.49
CA ARG A 182 5.41 -2.55 -4.92
C ARG A 182 5.95 -2.78 -3.52
N SER A 183 5.21 -3.45 -2.65
CA SER A 183 5.65 -3.80 -1.31
C SER A 183 6.91 -4.67 -1.36
N SER A 184 6.95 -5.67 -2.24
CA SER A 184 8.14 -6.51 -2.44
C SER A 184 9.36 -5.72 -2.93
N ALA A 185 9.17 -4.73 -3.81
CA ALA A 185 10.24 -3.86 -4.26
C ALA A 185 10.75 -2.94 -3.13
N LYS A 186 9.85 -2.41 -2.30
CA LYS A 186 10.20 -1.62 -1.11
C LYS A 186 11.01 -2.43 -0.11
N ASP A 187 10.62 -3.68 0.16
CA ASP A 187 11.35 -4.57 1.05
C ASP A 187 12.79 -4.74 0.59
N LEU A 188 13.00 -4.98 -0.71
CA LEU A 188 14.35 -5.07 -1.27
C LEU A 188 15.11 -3.74 -1.19
N THR A 189 14.45 -2.61 -1.45
CA THR A 189 15.07 -1.29 -1.40
C THR A 189 15.52 -0.93 0.01
N ASN A 190 14.66 -1.17 0.98
CA ASN A 190 14.90 -0.80 2.38
C ASN A 190 15.77 -1.82 3.14
N MET A 191 16.02 -3.00 2.56
CA MET A 191 16.83 -4.03 3.20
C MET A 191 18.25 -3.53 3.45
N PRO A 192 18.77 -3.63 4.69
CA PRO A 192 20.12 -3.20 5.02
C PRO A 192 21.19 -3.93 4.18
N PRO A 193 22.28 -3.25 3.80
CA PRO A 193 23.30 -3.81 2.91
C PRO A 193 24.08 -4.98 3.52
N ASN A 194 24.14 -5.10 4.84
CA ASN A 194 24.75 -6.25 5.53
C ASN A 194 23.91 -7.53 5.39
N ILE A 195 22.64 -7.42 5.02
CA ILE A 195 21.72 -8.55 4.78
C ILE A 195 21.47 -8.73 3.28
N LYS A 196 21.25 -7.61 2.56
CA LYS A 196 21.01 -7.62 1.13
C LYS A 196 22.31 -7.93 0.37
N ARG A 197 22.36 -9.11 -0.22
CA ARG A 197 23.48 -9.59 -1.04
C ARG A 197 23.06 -9.76 -2.49
N THR A 198 24.02 -9.92 -3.40
CA THR A 198 23.71 -10.28 -4.79
C THR A 198 22.90 -11.57 -4.87
N THR A 199 23.20 -12.53 -4.00
CA THR A 199 22.44 -13.80 -3.86
C THR A 199 20.99 -13.56 -3.42
N THR A 200 20.73 -12.60 -2.54
CA THR A 200 19.35 -12.24 -2.14
C THR A 200 18.52 -11.79 -3.33
N LEU A 201 19.12 -10.99 -4.23
CA LEU A 201 18.44 -10.54 -5.44
C LEU A 201 18.20 -11.70 -6.42
N VAL A 202 19.15 -12.62 -6.53
CA VAL A 202 19.01 -13.84 -7.34
C VAL A 202 17.88 -14.72 -6.83
N GLU A 203 17.83 -14.99 -5.52
CA GLU A 203 16.75 -15.79 -4.90
C GLU A 203 15.40 -15.16 -5.14
N LYS A 204 15.30 -13.85 -4.97
CA LYS A 204 14.07 -13.11 -5.24
C LYS A 204 13.66 -13.20 -6.71
N ALA A 205 14.61 -13.06 -7.63
CA ALA A 205 14.35 -13.22 -9.05
C ALA A 205 13.90 -14.65 -9.40
N LYS A 206 14.58 -15.68 -8.89
CA LYS A 206 14.21 -17.08 -9.08
C LYS A 206 12.77 -17.35 -8.61
N SER A 207 12.33 -16.71 -7.51
CA SER A 207 10.96 -16.88 -7.04
C SER A 207 9.89 -16.39 -8.03
N LEU A 208 10.24 -15.52 -8.98
CA LEU A 208 9.32 -15.05 -10.03
C LEU A 208 8.98 -16.15 -11.04
N SER A 209 9.82 -17.20 -11.16
CA SER A 209 9.54 -18.32 -12.08
C SER A 209 8.30 -19.14 -11.70
N SER A 210 7.76 -18.95 -10.49
CA SER A 210 6.47 -19.50 -10.10
C SER A 210 5.28 -18.82 -10.78
N ILE A 211 5.50 -17.65 -11.37
CA ILE A 211 4.45 -16.90 -12.08
C ILE A 211 4.31 -17.47 -13.49
N PRO A 212 3.10 -17.80 -13.96
CA PRO A 212 2.88 -18.29 -15.32
C PRO A 212 3.49 -17.34 -16.37
N ASN A 213 4.13 -17.96 -17.39
CA ASN A 213 4.79 -17.25 -18.49
C ASN A 213 5.99 -16.38 -18.08
N VAL A 214 6.54 -16.59 -16.90
CA VAL A 214 7.79 -15.95 -16.46
C VAL A 214 8.93 -16.97 -16.48
N THR A 215 10.03 -16.62 -17.14
CA THR A 215 11.30 -17.35 -17.10
C THR A 215 12.39 -16.46 -16.55
N VAL A 216 13.31 -17.02 -15.78
CA VAL A 216 14.42 -16.29 -15.17
C VAL A 216 15.74 -16.96 -15.47
N ASP A 217 16.65 -16.22 -16.08
CA ASP A 217 18.02 -16.64 -16.37
C ASP A 217 18.98 -15.85 -15.49
N ILE A 218 19.96 -16.55 -14.93
CA ILE A 218 20.99 -15.94 -14.10
C ILE A 218 22.37 -16.24 -14.71
N VAL A 219 23.13 -15.19 -15.00
CA VAL A 219 24.53 -15.33 -15.41
C VAL A 219 25.42 -14.97 -14.21
N GLU A 220 26.18 -15.96 -13.75
CA GLU A 220 27.10 -15.85 -12.60
C GLU A 220 28.55 -16.07 -13.02
N ASP A 221 28.80 -16.46 -14.27
CA ASP A 221 30.13 -16.65 -14.81
C ASP A 221 30.88 -15.31 -14.87
N ARG A 222 31.84 -15.18 -13.98
CA ARG A 222 32.66 -13.98 -13.85
C ARG A 222 33.43 -13.65 -15.13
N ALA A 223 34.04 -14.66 -15.77
CA ALA A 223 34.88 -14.46 -16.94
C ALA A 223 34.01 -13.98 -18.13
N TRP A 224 32.82 -14.55 -18.27
CA TRP A 224 31.84 -14.11 -19.26
C TRP A 224 31.39 -12.66 -18.99
N ILE A 225 31.05 -12.32 -17.72
CA ILE A 225 30.62 -10.96 -17.36
C ILE A 225 31.73 -9.95 -17.62
N GLU A 226 32.97 -10.27 -17.26
CA GLU A 226 34.13 -9.41 -17.48
C GLU A 226 34.35 -9.12 -18.97
N LYS A 227 34.22 -10.14 -19.80
CA LYS A 227 34.40 -10.05 -21.24
C LYS A 227 33.25 -9.34 -21.97
N GLU A 228 32.03 -9.80 -21.73
CA GLU A 228 30.86 -9.38 -22.52
C GLU A 228 30.17 -8.13 -21.93
N MET A 229 30.39 -7.83 -20.64
CA MET A 229 29.78 -6.70 -19.92
C MET A 229 30.80 -5.89 -19.11
N PRO A 230 31.85 -5.34 -19.72
CA PRO A 230 32.99 -4.74 -19.00
C PRO A 230 32.60 -3.55 -18.12
N CYS A 231 31.63 -2.72 -18.53
CA CYS A 231 31.13 -1.61 -17.72
C CYS A 231 30.41 -2.09 -16.46
N PHE A 232 29.60 -3.14 -16.58
CA PHE A 232 28.93 -3.77 -15.44
C PHE A 232 29.94 -4.40 -14.48
N PHE A 233 30.92 -5.14 -15.01
CA PHE A 233 32.01 -5.73 -14.25
C PHE A 233 32.83 -4.67 -13.50
N THR A 234 33.14 -3.54 -14.15
CA THR A 234 33.91 -2.44 -13.53
C THR A 234 33.22 -1.90 -12.27
N VAL A 235 31.91 -1.77 -12.28
CA VAL A 235 31.13 -1.32 -11.10
C VAL A 235 31.28 -2.32 -9.94
N ALA A 236 31.37 -3.61 -10.23
CA ALA A 236 31.42 -4.67 -9.23
C ALA A 236 32.86 -5.00 -8.73
N ARG A 237 33.90 -4.39 -9.31
CA ARG A 237 35.31 -4.74 -9.02
C ARG A 237 35.67 -4.68 -7.52
N GLY A 238 35.12 -3.72 -6.78
CA GLY A 238 35.37 -3.56 -5.34
C GLY A 238 34.73 -4.61 -4.46
N SER A 239 33.77 -5.39 -4.96
CA SER A 239 33.00 -6.37 -4.17
C SER A 239 33.17 -7.82 -4.64
N LEU A 240 34.11 -8.11 -5.53
CA LEU A 240 34.25 -9.44 -6.16
C LEU A 240 34.47 -10.59 -5.17
N ALA A 241 35.09 -10.32 -4.04
CA ALA A 241 35.36 -11.33 -3.01
C ALA A 241 34.12 -11.64 -2.16
N THR A 242 33.24 -10.69 -1.97
CA THR A 242 32.08 -10.80 -1.05
C THR A 242 30.74 -10.92 -1.78
N ASP A 243 30.58 -10.10 -2.82
CA ASP A 243 29.34 -10.00 -3.60
C ASP A 243 29.65 -9.88 -5.09
N PRO A 244 30.06 -10.96 -5.76
CA PRO A 244 30.36 -10.92 -7.18
C PRO A 244 29.13 -10.53 -8.00
N PRO A 245 29.33 -9.90 -9.17
CA PRO A 245 28.24 -9.44 -10.01
C PRO A 245 27.37 -10.61 -10.48
N LYS A 246 26.07 -10.37 -10.53
CA LYS A 246 25.05 -11.31 -11.02
C LYS A 246 24.21 -10.61 -12.07
N PHE A 247 24.18 -11.13 -13.30
CA PHE A 247 23.29 -10.60 -14.32
C PHE A 247 22.01 -11.41 -14.37
N ILE A 248 20.89 -10.74 -14.05
CA ILE A 248 19.57 -11.35 -13.93
C ILE A 248 18.71 -10.92 -15.13
N ARG A 249 18.17 -11.88 -15.86
CA ARG A 249 17.15 -11.65 -16.90
C ARG A 249 15.85 -12.33 -16.50
N ALA A 250 14.79 -11.55 -16.40
CA ALA A 250 13.44 -12.08 -16.23
C ALA A 250 12.62 -11.75 -17.48
N HIS A 251 12.02 -12.75 -18.08
CA HIS A 251 11.17 -12.62 -19.26
C HIS A 251 9.74 -12.98 -18.89
N TYR A 252 8.82 -12.09 -19.19
CA TYR A 252 7.39 -12.37 -19.17
C TYR A 252 6.89 -12.45 -20.62
N THR A 253 6.40 -13.61 -21.02
CA THR A 253 5.97 -13.88 -22.41
C THR A 253 4.51 -14.32 -22.42
N PRO A 254 3.54 -13.38 -22.30
CA PRO A 254 2.14 -13.72 -22.42
C PRO A 254 1.80 -14.15 -23.84
N GLY A 255 0.79 -15.02 -23.99
CA GLY A 255 0.29 -15.40 -25.30
C GLY A 255 -0.15 -14.18 -26.14
N GLY A 256 0.20 -14.17 -27.44
CA GLY A 256 -0.19 -13.10 -28.38
C GLY A 256 0.58 -11.80 -28.25
N ALA A 257 1.69 -11.75 -27.50
CA ALA A 257 2.52 -10.57 -27.37
C ALA A 257 3.14 -10.17 -28.72
N LYS A 258 2.85 -8.94 -29.16
CA LYS A 258 3.37 -8.38 -30.44
C LYS A 258 4.57 -7.45 -30.26
N LYS A 259 4.81 -6.97 -29.04
CA LYS A 259 5.89 -6.02 -28.74
C LYS A 259 6.74 -6.54 -27.58
N LYS A 260 8.04 -6.22 -27.62
CA LYS A 260 8.98 -6.49 -26.55
C LYS A 260 9.34 -5.16 -25.89
N ILE A 261 9.32 -5.10 -24.58
CA ILE A 261 9.76 -3.95 -23.77
C ILE A 261 10.84 -4.48 -22.83
N ALA A 262 11.99 -3.81 -22.80
CA ALA A 262 13.06 -4.09 -21.85
C ALA A 262 13.10 -3.01 -20.77
N ILE A 263 13.15 -3.44 -19.52
CA ILE A 263 13.39 -2.57 -18.36
C ILE A 263 14.74 -2.95 -17.80
N VAL A 264 15.66 -1.98 -17.76
CA VAL A 264 17.03 -2.18 -17.30
C VAL A 264 17.22 -1.47 -15.97
N GLY A 265 17.69 -2.21 -14.95
CA GLY A 265 17.98 -1.69 -13.62
C GLY A 265 19.40 -2.04 -13.18
N LYS A 266 20.11 -1.10 -12.57
CA LYS A 266 21.46 -1.31 -12.04
C LYS A 266 21.48 -2.22 -10.83
N SER A 267 20.43 -2.25 -10.01
CA SER A 267 20.28 -3.10 -8.81
C SER A 267 21.47 -3.02 -7.84
N VAL A 268 21.89 -1.80 -7.50
CA VAL A 268 23.00 -1.56 -6.55
C VAL A 268 22.58 -2.01 -5.16
N ILE A 269 23.44 -2.80 -4.51
CA ILE A 269 23.18 -3.32 -3.16
C ILE A 269 23.31 -2.21 -2.13
N PHE A 270 24.33 -1.37 -2.28
CA PHE A 270 24.64 -0.26 -1.39
C PHE A 270 25.23 0.91 -2.19
N ASP A 271 24.83 2.10 -1.82
CA ASP A 271 25.34 3.35 -2.40
C ASP A 271 25.45 4.39 -1.29
N THR A 272 26.61 5.04 -1.17
CA THR A 272 26.85 6.13 -0.23
C THR A 272 26.48 7.50 -0.79
N GLY A 273 26.06 7.57 -2.05
CA GLY A 273 25.78 8.81 -2.75
C GLY A 273 27.02 9.53 -3.27
N GLY A 274 28.18 8.88 -3.23
CA GLY A 274 29.49 9.45 -3.54
C GLY A 274 30.13 10.18 -2.36
N TYR A 275 31.43 10.47 -2.50
CA TYR A 275 32.20 11.29 -1.54
C TYR A 275 32.49 12.65 -2.16
#